data_1bc3580459a0d8f3cdf7a0e31677b66c
#
_entry.id   1bc3580459a0d8f3cdf7a0e31677b66c
#
_cell.length_a   1.000
_cell.length_b   1.000
_cell.length_c   1.000
_cell.angle_alpha   90.00
_cell.angle_beta   90.00
_cell.angle_gamma   90.00
#
_symmetry.space_group_name_H-M   'P 1'
#
loop_
_entity.id
_entity.type
_entity.pdbx_description
1 polymer ?
#
loop_
_entity_poly.entity_id
_entity_poly.type
_entity_poly.pdbx_seq_one_letter_code
_entity_poly.pdbx_strand_id
1 'polypeptide(L)'
;MSSEDKGKAAAELIEFIAKAIVNTPEDVKVSAVDGGDLLELETNASDRGRVIGRQGRVAKSMRAVLSASNIGTDCRLEIVD
;
A
#
# COMPACT_ATOMS: atom_id res chain seq x y z
N MET A 1 -2.18 -9.90 19.42
CA MET A 1 -2.90 -8.98 18.55
C MET A 1 -4.07 -9.69 17.91
N SER A 2 -5.21 -9.02 17.83
CA SER A 2 -6.37 -9.59 17.17
C SER A 2 -6.16 -9.59 15.65
N SER A 3 -6.91 -10.43 14.94
CA SER A 3 -6.86 -10.48 13.49
C SER A 3 -7.30 -9.17 12.84
N GLU A 4 -8.08 -8.35 13.59
CA GLU A 4 -8.52 -7.04 13.08
C GLU A 4 -7.38 -6.04 12.98
N ASP A 5 -6.33 -6.21 13.79
CA ASP A 5 -5.17 -5.33 13.76
C ASP A 5 -4.15 -5.76 12.72
N LYS A 6 -4.28 -6.97 12.19
CA LYS A 6 -3.37 -7.45 11.16
C LYS A 6 -3.59 -6.64 9.90
N GLY A 7 -2.52 -6.10 9.39
CA GLY A 7 -2.56 -5.28 8.19
C GLY A 7 -2.86 -3.81 8.45
N LYS A 8 -3.37 -3.44 9.63
CA LYS A 8 -3.70 -2.04 9.90
C LYS A 8 -2.45 -1.15 9.87
N ALA A 9 -1.41 -1.55 10.58
CA ALA A 9 -0.17 -0.79 10.60
C ALA A 9 0.50 -0.78 9.23
N ALA A 10 0.45 -1.91 8.53
CA ALA A 10 0.99 -1.99 7.18
C ALA A 10 0.20 -1.09 6.22
N ALA A 11 -1.12 -1.07 6.34
CA ALA A 11 -1.97 -0.20 5.52
C ALA A 11 -1.67 1.27 5.79
N GLU A 12 -1.47 1.65 7.03
CA GLU A 12 -1.12 3.03 7.40
C GLU A 12 0.24 3.44 6.81
N LEU A 13 1.19 2.51 6.81
CA LEU A 13 2.51 2.76 6.21
C LEU A 13 2.39 3.01 4.72
N ILE A 14 1.68 2.16 4.00
CA ILE A 14 1.48 2.31 2.56
C ILE A 14 0.69 3.58 2.24
N GLU A 15 -0.33 3.88 3.04
CA GLU A 15 -1.10 5.11 2.87
C GLU A 15 -0.21 6.34 3.00
N PHE A 16 0.66 6.35 4.01
CA PHE A 16 1.60 7.46 4.23
C PHE A 16 2.51 7.64 3.01
N ILE A 17 3.09 6.55 2.51
CA ILE A 17 4.00 6.61 1.37
C ILE A 17 3.25 7.09 0.12
N ALA A 18 2.09 6.50 -0.16
CA ALA A 18 1.32 6.86 -1.35
C ALA A 18 0.89 8.32 -1.34
N LYS A 19 0.41 8.81 -0.20
CA LYS A 19 0.00 10.22 -0.07
C LYS A 19 1.15 11.19 -0.29
N ALA A 20 2.36 10.76 0.00
CA ALA A 20 3.55 11.61 -0.16
C ALA A 20 3.96 11.77 -1.63
N ILE A 21 3.53 10.88 -2.52
CA ILE A 21 4.01 10.86 -3.90
C ILE A 21 2.94 11.16 -4.96
N VAL A 22 1.67 11.20 -4.56
CA VAL A 22 0.58 11.46 -5.51
C VAL A 22 0.19 12.94 -5.52
N ASN A 23 -0.50 13.35 -6.59
CA ASN A 23 -1.03 14.72 -6.71
C ASN A 23 -2.35 14.91 -5.97
N THR A 24 -3.12 13.83 -5.81
CA THR A 24 -4.44 13.86 -5.19
C THR A 24 -4.46 12.93 -3.97
N PRO A 25 -3.79 13.32 -2.86
CA PRO A 25 -3.67 12.43 -1.70
C PRO A 25 -5.01 12.10 -1.03
N GLU A 26 -6.01 12.97 -1.18
CA GLU A 26 -7.33 12.72 -0.62
C GLU A 26 -8.04 11.51 -1.26
N ASP A 27 -7.58 11.08 -2.45
CA ASP A 27 -8.15 9.91 -3.12
C ASP A 27 -7.38 8.62 -2.82
N VAL A 28 -6.32 8.69 -2.03
CA VAL A 28 -5.58 7.49 -1.62
C VAL A 28 -6.39 6.73 -0.58
N LYS A 29 -6.57 5.45 -0.84
CA LYS A 29 -7.27 4.55 0.07
C LYS A 29 -6.52 3.22 0.09
N VAL A 30 -6.24 2.72 1.29
CA VAL A 30 -5.62 1.41 1.45
C VAL A 30 -6.55 0.55 2.29
N SER A 31 -6.92 -0.59 1.77
CA SER A 31 -7.80 -1.54 2.43
C SER A 31 -7.05 -2.82 2.72
N ALA A 32 -7.16 -3.31 3.96
CA ALA A 32 -6.61 -4.60 4.33
C ALA A 32 -7.72 -5.64 4.16
N VAL A 33 -7.46 -6.65 3.34
CA VAL A 33 -8.42 -7.71 3.04
C VAL A 33 -7.78 -9.06 3.33
N ASP A 34 -8.55 -10.12 3.23
CA ASP A 34 -8.07 -11.49 3.49
C ASP A 34 -7.42 -11.62 4.87
N GLY A 35 -8.06 -11.05 5.90
CA GLY A 35 -7.54 -11.12 7.26
C GLY A 35 -6.24 -10.33 7.46
N GLY A 36 -5.96 -9.39 6.56
CA GLY A 36 -4.76 -8.56 6.62
C GLY A 36 -3.60 -9.10 5.80
N ASP A 37 -3.82 -10.16 5.02
CA ASP A 37 -2.76 -10.73 4.19
C ASP A 37 -2.57 -9.98 2.89
N LEU A 38 -3.55 -9.18 2.48
CA LEU A 38 -3.50 -8.42 1.24
C LEU A 38 -3.89 -6.98 1.51
N LEU A 39 -3.09 -6.06 1.01
CA LEU A 39 -3.39 -4.64 1.02
C LEU A 39 -3.75 -4.22 -0.40
N GLU A 40 -4.88 -3.54 -0.55
CA GLU A 40 -5.29 -2.98 -1.83
C GLU A 40 -5.15 -1.47 -1.77
N LEU A 41 -4.31 -0.94 -2.65
CA LEU A 41 -4.06 0.50 -2.74
C LEU A 41 -4.84 1.06 -3.93
N GLU A 42 -5.68 2.05 -3.63
CA GLU A 42 -6.47 2.75 -4.63
C GLU A 42 -6.05 4.22 -4.64
N THR A 43 -5.94 4.80 -5.82
CA THR A 43 -5.59 6.21 -5.99
C THR A 43 -6.51 6.85 -7.02
N ASN A 44 -6.38 8.17 -7.20
CA ASN A 44 -6.95 8.82 -8.37
C ASN A 44 -6.35 8.16 -9.61
N ALA A 45 -7.16 7.98 -10.66
CA ALA A 45 -6.71 7.30 -11.87
C ALA A 45 -5.47 7.94 -12.47
N SER A 46 -5.37 9.27 -12.42
CA SER A 46 -4.22 9.98 -12.96
C SER A 46 -2.95 9.80 -12.13
N ASP A 47 -3.07 9.33 -10.89
CA ASP A 47 -1.93 9.10 -10.00
C ASP A 47 -1.47 7.64 -9.98
N ARG A 48 -2.22 6.75 -10.62
CA ARG A 48 -1.89 5.31 -10.58
C ARG A 48 -0.47 5.05 -11.08
N GLY A 49 -0.07 5.72 -12.15
CA GLY A 49 1.28 5.57 -12.69
C GLY A 49 2.37 5.99 -11.72
N ARG A 50 2.07 6.94 -10.81
CA ARG A 50 3.05 7.39 -9.83
C ARG A 50 3.35 6.33 -8.77
N VAL A 51 2.30 5.60 -8.34
CA VAL A 51 2.48 4.57 -7.31
C VAL A 51 3.02 3.26 -7.90
N ILE A 52 2.86 3.05 -9.19
CA ILE A 52 3.48 1.92 -9.88
C ILE A 52 4.94 2.25 -10.18
N GLY A 53 5.17 3.44 -10.75
CA GLY A 53 6.48 3.90 -11.14
C GLY A 53 6.97 3.28 -12.44
N ARG A 54 8.08 3.80 -12.96
CA ARG A 54 8.68 3.29 -14.18
C ARG A 54 9.09 1.84 -13.97
N GLN A 55 8.62 0.94 -14.84
CA GLN A 55 8.91 -0.49 -14.75
C GLN A 55 8.49 -1.11 -13.41
N GLY A 56 7.51 -0.49 -12.75
CA GLY A 56 7.01 -1.00 -11.47
C GLY A 56 7.92 -0.74 -10.29
N ARG A 57 8.91 0.15 -10.42
CA ARG A 57 9.93 0.35 -9.37
C ARG A 57 9.38 0.91 -8.07
N VAL A 58 8.39 1.81 -8.14
CA VAL A 58 7.80 2.37 -6.93
C VAL A 58 7.03 1.28 -6.17
N ALA A 59 6.21 0.51 -6.90
CA ALA A 59 5.48 -0.59 -6.29
C ALA A 59 6.42 -1.63 -5.68
N LYS A 60 7.50 -1.96 -6.38
CA LYS A 60 8.51 -2.88 -5.84
C LYS A 60 9.16 -2.34 -4.57
N SER A 61 9.43 -1.04 -4.54
CA SER A 61 10.03 -0.40 -3.37
C SER A 61 9.08 -0.45 -2.18
N MET A 62 7.79 -0.20 -2.41
CA MET A 62 6.80 -0.30 -1.33
C MET A 62 6.71 -1.73 -0.80
N ARG A 63 6.74 -2.72 -1.69
CA ARG A 63 6.73 -4.13 -1.27
C ARG A 63 7.98 -4.49 -0.47
N ALA A 64 9.13 -3.93 -0.87
CA ALA A 64 10.39 -4.16 -0.15
C ALA A 64 10.34 -3.56 1.25
N VAL A 65 9.76 -2.37 1.40
CA VAL A 65 9.59 -1.73 2.70
C VAL A 65 8.69 -2.59 3.60
N LEU A 66 7.59 -3.10 3.05
CA LEU A 66 6.70 -3.98 3.81
C LEU A 66 7.42 -5.24 4.27
N SER A 67 8.18 -5.87 3.39
CA SER A 67 8.92 -7.10 3.72
C SER A 67 9.98 -6.87 4.78
N ALA A 68 10.60 -5.69 4.78
CA ALA A 68 11.64 -5.36 5.73
C ALA A 68 11.10 -4.93 7.09
N SER A 69 9.82 -4.55 7.15
CA SER A 69 9.22 -4.07 8.40
C SER A 69 8.58 -5.24 9.16
N ASN A 70 8.56 -5.13 10.48
CA ASN A 70 7.92 -6.15 11.31
C ASN A 70 6.39 -6.13 11.22
N ILE A 71 5.84 -5.10 10.61
CA ILE A 71 4.39 -4.91 10.54
C ILE A 71 3.78 -5.39 9.23
N GLY A 72 4.60 -5.70 8.22
CA GLY A 72 4.09 -6.05 6.90
C GLY A 72 4.76 -7.23 6.22
N THR A 73 5.50 -8.06 6.96
CA THR A 73 6.29 -9.15 6.39
C THR A 73 5.48 -10.13 5.56
N ASP A 74 4.25 -10.41 5.99
CA ASP A 74 3.38 -11.40 5.32
C ASP A 74 2.32 -10.75 4.45
N CYS A 75 2.32 -9.42 4.35
CA CYS A 75 1.33 -8.70 3.54
C CYS A 75 1.75 -8.62 2.09
N ARG A 76 0.79 -8.83 1.21
CA ARG A 76 0.98 -8.55 -0.22
C ARG A 76 0.35 -7.20 -0.52
N LEU A 77 0.88 -6.51 -1.49
CA LEU A 77 0.36 -5.21 -1.93
C LEU A 77 -0.07 -5.29 -3.39
N GLU A 78 -1.32 -4.92 -3.65
CA GLU A 78 -1.84 -4.79 -5.00
C GLU A 78 -2.35 -3.36 -5.21
N ILE A 79 -2.05 -2.82 -6.37
CA ILE A 79 -2.56 -1.51 -6.78
C ILE A 79 -3.77 -1.79 -7.66
N VAL A 80 -4.93 -1.30 -7.22
CA VAL A 80 -6.22 -1.61 -7.87
C VAL A 80 -6.79 -0.38 -8.57
N ASP A 81 -7.73 -0.63 -9.47
CA ASP A 81 -8.38 0.44 -10.22
C ASP A 81 -9.44 1.17 -9.40
#